data_47662cdf4c274d16b0b06f2d9f9f2682
#
_entry.id   47662cdf4c274d16b0b06f2d9f9f2682
#
_cell.length_a   1.000
_cell.length_b   1.000
_cell.length_c   1.000
_cell.angle_alpha   90.00
_cell.angle_beta   90.00
_cell.angle_gamma   90.00
#
_symmetry.space_group_name_H-M   'P 1'
#
loop_
_entity.id
_entity.type
_entity.pdbx_description
1 polymer ?
#
loop_
_entity_poly.entity_id
_entity_poly.type
_entity_poly.pdbx_seq_one_letter_code
_entity_poly.pdbx_strand_id
1 'polypeptide(L)'
;MSTILVTGASGFVGSHLLPELLGAGHRVVALVRSSGAGDKVTRRLPAALVANVELRTGDVARPATLPALAGVDAVVHLVAIPRDWNGGKQLLEVNLDGTRNLIGAMQASGVRRLVHLGALGVVDREELHYAKSKARAERAVMESGLDWTILKPSLLFGPGDGFFNIVADLVRLSPGIVPVPGDGKSRFQPLHVGDLALCLRLSLERPETVEHDFELGGPRTWTYREITAEVCRGMGRRRAIIPMPVPLIKLVAGAAEAVHLPFPVATDQLRQLALDNVGPPDGVHSAFGFIPRRMEGELQYLRRRKAQQGPMPVA
;
A
#
# COMPACT_ATOMS: atom_id res chain seq x y z
N MET A 1 4.99 19.96 16.21
CA MET A 1 3.59 19.48 16.24
C MET A 1 2.89 20.09 15.03
N SER A 2 2.37 19.28 14.12
CA SER A 2 1.73 19.71 12.87
C SER A 2 0.40 18.99 12.69
N THR A 3 -0.51 19.60 11.95
CA THR A 3 -1.79 19.00 11.55
C THR A 3 -1.62 18.34 10.20
N ILE A 4 -1.71 17.02 10.14
CA ILE A 4 -1.46 16.22 8.95
C ILE A 4 -2.76 15.66 8.38
N LEU A 5 -3.10 16.03 7.16
CA LEU A 5 -4.21 15.39 6.45
C LEU A 5 -3.73 14.07 5.84
N VAL A 6 -4.43 12.98 6.15
CA VAL A 6 -4.15 11.65 5.61
C VAL A 6 -5.31 11.21 4.74
N THR A 7 -5.08 11.07 3.44
CA THR A 7 -6.02 10.42 2.53
C THR A 7 -5.78 8.91 2.54
N GLY A 8 -6.82 8.09 2.34
CA GLY A 8 -6.68 6.64 2.47
C GLY A 8 -6.47 6.15 3.92
N ALA A 9 -6.78 6.98 4.91
CA ALA A 9 -6.64 6.72 6.35
C ALA A 9 -7.28 5.40 6.82
N SER A 10 -8.42 5.00 6.25
CA SER A 10 -9.12 3.74 6.57
C SER A 10 -8.53 2.49 5.89
N GLY A 11 -7.50 2.67 5.04
CA GLY A 11 -6.80 1.62 4.30
C GLY A 11 -5.77 0.86 5.13
N PHE A 12 -5.04 -0.04 4.47
CA PHE A 12 -3.98 -0.84 5.11
C PHE A 12 -2.85 0.04 5.64
N VAL A 13 -2.18 0.83 4.80
CA VAL A 13 -1.08 1.70 5.23
C VAL A 13 -1.57 2.76 6.20
N GLY A 14 -2.74 3.38 5.94
CA GLY A 14 -3.32 4.39 6.81
C GLY A 14 -3.53 3.88 8.24
N SER A 15 -4.00 2.64 8.42
CA SER A 15 -4.23 2.06 9.74
C SER A 15 -2.95 1.87 10.58
N HIS A 16 -1.78 1.83 9.95
CA HIS A 16 -0.47 1.76 10.60
C HIS A 16 0.18 3.16 10.74
N LEU A 17 -0.09 4.06 9.78
CA LEU A 17 0.46 5.41 9.82
C LEU A 17 -0.20 6.29 10.89
N LEU A 18 -1.53 6.18 11.08
CA LEU A 18 -2.22 7.02 12.04
C LEU A 18 -1.66 6.91 13.47
N PRO A 19 -1.50 5.68 14.05
CA PRO A 19 -0.87 5.54 15.37
C PRO A 19 0.55 6.12 15.43
N GLU A 20 1.33 5.97 14.35
CA GLU A 20 2.69 6.50 14.24
C GLU A 20 2.73 8.03 14.31
N LEU A 21 1.85 8.72 13.54
CA LEU A 21 1.76 10.19 13.56
C LEU A 21 1.26 10.71 14.91
N LEU A 22 0.23 10.08 15.47
CA LEU A 22 -0.36 10.47 16.74
C LEU A 22 0.61 10.24 17.91
N GLY A 23 1.37 9.13 17.88
CA GLY A 23 2.41 8.82 18.86
C GLY A 23 3.56 9.82 18.84
N ALA A 24 3.86 10.39 17.68
CA ALA A 24 4.84 11.47 17.51
C ALA A 24 4.29 12.87 17.88
N GLY A 25 3.05 12.97 18.35
CA GLY A 25 2.44 14.23 18.79
C GLY A 25 1.83 15.09 17.68
N HIS A 26 1.65 14.57 16.47
CA HIS A 26 0.91 15.26 15.41
C HIS A 26 -0.61 15.17 15.63
N ARG A 27 -1.35 16.14 15.10
CA ARG A 27 -2.80 16.05 14.92
C ARG A 27 -3.09 15.45 13.55
N VAL A 28 -4.09 14.59 13.45
CA VAL A 28 -4.44 13.93 12.20
C VAL A 28 -5.83 14.35 11.74
N VAL A 29 -5.93 14.79 10.49
CA VAL A 29 -7.18 14.93 9.76
C VAL A 29 -7.31 13.75 8.82
N ALA A 30 -8.19 12.81 9.10
CA ALA A 30 -8.42 11.63 8.27
C ALA A 30 -9.50 11.94 7.22
N LEU A 31 -9.12 12.00 5.93
CA LEU A 31 -10.07 12.13 4.83
C LEU A 31 -10.70 10.75 4.55
N VAL A 32 -12.01 10.68 4.72
CA VAL A 32 -12.79 9.44 4.57
C VAL A 32 -13.95 9.64 3.59
N ARG A 33 -14.28 8.60 2.80
CA ARG A 33 -15.34 8.69 1.79
C ARG A 33 -16.75 8.53 2.36
N SER A 34 -16.89 8.03 3.58
CA SER A 34 -18.18 7.76 4.23
C SER A 34 -18.03 7.62 5.74
N SER A 35 -19.14 7.69 6.47
CA SER A 35 -19.19 7.45 7.92
C SER A 35 -18.64 6.05 8.27
N GLY A 36 -18.99 5.01 7.53
CA GLY A 36 -18.46 3.66 7.75
C GLY A 36 -16.94 3.55 7.55
N ALA A 37 -16.33 4.39 6.71
CA ALA A 37 -14.88 4.50 6.60
C ALA A 37 -14.28 5.23 7.82
N GLY A 38 -14.96 6.25 8.34
CA GLY A 38 -14.61 6.92 9.60
C GLY A 38 -14.66 5.96 10.79
N ASP A 39 -15.70 5.17 10.91
CA ASP A 39 -15.82 4.14 11.95
C ASP A 39 -14.70 3.10 11.90
N LYS A 40 -14.17 2.79 10.70
CA LYS A 40 -12.99 1.90 10.58
C LYS A 40 -11.74 2.57 11.11
N VAL A 41 -11.57 3.87 10.91
CA VAL A 41 -10.44 4.63 11.44
C VAL A 41 -10.48 4.58 12.97
N THR A 42 -11.59 5.02 13.58
CA THR A 42 -11.71 5.12 15.04
C THR A 42 -11.61 3.77 15.75
N ARG A 43 -12.23 2.71 15.19
CA ARG A 43 -12.16 1.36 15.79
C ARG A 43 -10.77 0.71 15.75
N ARG A 44 -9.89 1.15 14.86
CA ARG A 44 -8.52 0.62 14.73
C ARG A 44 -7.51 1.37 15.57
N LEU A 45 -7.88 2.52 16.10
CA LEU A 45 -7.02 3.30 16.96
C LEU A 45 -7.18 2.93 18.43
N PRO A 46 -6.11 2.98 19.22
CA PRO A 46 -6.21 2.99 20.68
C PRO A 46 -7.14 4.12 21.13
N ALA A 47 -8.00 3.85 22.11
CA ALA A 47 -8.99 4.82 22.58
C ALA A 47 -8.39 6.19 22.98
N ALA A 48 -7.20 6.16 23.60
CA ALA A 48 -6.47 7.38 23.99
C ALA A 48 -6.05 8.27 22.82
N LEU A 49 -5.95 7.74 21.60
CA LEU A 49 -5.51 8.47 20.41
C LEU A 49 -6.67 9.00 19.56
N VAL A 50 -7.90 8.49 19.77
CA VAL A 50 -9.07 8.86 18.96
C VAL A 50 -9.39 10.36 19.07
N ALA A 51 -9.22 10.98 20.25
CA ALA A 51 -9.48 12.39 20.47
C ALA A 51 -8.60 13.35 19.60
N ASN A 52 -7.45 12.85 19.12
CA ASN A 52 -6.51 13.63 18.30
C ASN A 52 -6.73 13.42 16.78
N VAL A 53 -7.82 12.75 16.39
CA VAL A 53 -8.19 12.53 14.98
C VAL A 53 -9.47 13.27 14.66
N GLU A 54 -9.38 14.18 13.69
CA GLU A 54 -10.53 14.79 13.05
C GLU A 54 -10.93 14.00 11.81
N LEU A 55 -12.21 13.70 11.64
CA LEU A 55 -12.73 13.05 10.44
C LEU A 55 -13.30 14.10 9.51
N ARG A 56 -12.79 14.19 8.26
CA ARG A 56 -13.39 14.98 7.18
C ARG A 56 -13.89 14.06 6.08
N THR A 57 -15.10 14.33 5.61
CA THR A 57 -15.67 13.55 4.50
C THR A 57 -15.30 14.17 3.16
N GLY A 58 -14.84 13.34 2.21
CA GLY A 58 -14.52 13.72 0.84
C GLY A 58 -13.93 12.56 0.05
N ASP A 59 -14.03 12.65 -1.26
CA ASP A 59 -13.50 11.64 -2.19
C ASP A 59 -12.57 12.33 -3.20
N VAL A 60 -11.30 11.89 -3.25
CA VAL A 60 -10.31 12.45 -4.18
C VAL A 60 -10.71 12.26 -5.64
N ALA A 61 -11.47 11.22 -5.97
CA ALA A 61 -12.02 11.01 -7.32
C ALA A 61 -13.18 11.98 -7.65
N ARG A 62 -13.70 12.72 -6.66
CA ARG A 62 -14.82 13.66 -6.80
C ARG A 62 -14.43 15.03 -6.24
N PRO A 63 -13.75 15.88 -7.03
CA PRO A 63 -13.15 17.13 -6.55
C PRO A 63 -14.14 18.05 -5.83
N ALA A 64 -15.41 18.10 -6.26
CA ALA A 64 -16.46 18.90 -5.61
C ALA A 64 -16.78 18.48 -4.15
N THR A 65 -16.34 17.29 -3.73
CA THR A 65 -16.54 16.79 -2.36
C THR A 65 -15.34 17.01 -1.46
N LEU A 66 -14.21 17.48 -2.00
CA LEU A 66 -13.02 17.73 -1.21
C LEU A 66 -13.24 18.93 -0.29
N PRO A 67 -13.03 18.76 1.03
CA PRO A 67 -13.15 19.87 1.96
C PRO A 67 -12.00 20.86 1.77
N ALA A 68 -12.21 22.12 2.19
CA ALA A 68 -11.11 23.06 2.33
C ALA A 68 -10.05 22.50 3.29
N LEU A 69 -8.77 22.74 2.97
CA LEU A 69 -7.64 22.26 3.77
C LEU A 69 -7.18 23.29 4.82
N ALA A 70 -8.10 24.13 5.29
CA ALA A 70 -7.79 25.10 6.32
C ALA A 70 -7.24 24.42 7.58
N GLY A 71 -6.14 24.98 8.12
CA GLY A 71 -5.46 24.46 9.31
C GLY A 71 -4.67 23.16 9.11
N VAL A 72 -4.46 22.73 7.86
CA VAL A 72 -3.60 21.59 7.50
C VAL A 72 -2.21 22.10 7.14
N ASP A 73 -1.18 21.55 7.77
CA ASP A 73 0.23 21.90 7.50
C ASP A 73 0.84 21.05 6.39
N ALA A 74 0.47 19.76 6.33
CA ALA A 74 0.98 18.81 5.34
C ALA A 74 -0.04 17.71 5.00
N VAL A 75 0.15 17.08 3.85
CA VAL A 75 -0.72 16.00 3.36
C VAL A 75 0.10 14.72 3.14
N VAL A 76 -0.43 13.58 3.62
CA VAL A 76 0.03 12.24 3.24
C VAL A 76 -1.02 11.60 2.36
N HIS A 77 -0.65 11.35 1.08
CA HIS A 77 -1.56 10.80 0.09
C HIS A 77 -1.34 9.29 -0.10
N LEU A 78 -2.25 8.49 0.46
CA LEU A 78 -2.20 7.02 0.43
C LEU A 78 -3.28 6.38 -0.46
N VAL A 79 -4.18 7.19 -1.07
CA VAL A 79 -5.27 6.64 -1.87
C VAL A 79 -4.72 6.04 -3.14
N ALA A 80 -4.93 4.74 -3.31
CA ALA A 80 -4.78 4.04 -4.57
C ALA A 80 -5.66 2.79 -4.55
N ILE A 81 -6.17 2.39 -5.70
CA ILE A 81 -6.76 1.06 -5.92
C ILE A 81 -5.77 0.19 -6.68
N PRO A 82 -5.60 -1.09 -6.30
CA PRO A 82 -4.60 -1.97 -6.93
C PRO A 82 -5.13 -2.67 -8.20
N ARG A 83 -6.42 -2.61 -8.44
CA ARG A 83 -7.08 -3.29 -9.57
C ARG A 83 -8.42 -2.64 -9.90
N ASP A 84 -8.85 -2.77 -11.13
CA ASP A 84 -10.22 -2.52 -11.57
C ASP A 84 -10.71 -3.66 -12.49
N TRP A 85 -11.98 -3.59 -12.85
CA TRP A 85 -12.62 -4.55 -13.76
C TRP A 85 -13.07 -3.87 -15.06
N ASN A 86 -12.60 -2.63 -15.29
CA ASN A 86 -13.07 -1.76 -16.37
C ASN A 86 -11.93 -1.27 -17.27
N GLY A 87 -11.00 -2.17 -17.61
CA GLY A 87 -9.90 -1.89 -18.54
C GLY A 87 -8.95 -0.77 -18.13
N GLY A 88 -8.71 -0.58 -16.83
CA GLY A 88 -7.82 0.44 -16.29
C GLY A 88 -8.45 1.82 -16.10
N LYS A 89 -9.71 2.03 -16.50
CA LYS A 89 -10.37 3.33 -16.42
C LYS A 89 -10.50 3.83 -14.98
N GLN A 90 -10.96 2.98 -14.06
CA GLN A 90 -11.10 3.33 -12.65
C GLN A 90 -9.73 3.52 -11.97
N LEU A 91 -8.69 2.81 -12.43
CA LEU A 91 -7.32 3.04 -11.98
C LEU A 91 -6.83 4.44 -12.32
N LEU A 92 -7.10 4.94 -13.52
CA LEU A 92 -6.75 6.31 -13.91
C LEU A 92 -7.58 7.33 -13.10
N GLU A 93 -8.89 7.14 -12.99
CA GLU A 93 -9.78 8.03 -12.25
C GLU A 93 -9.36 8.18 -10.78
N VAL A 94 -9.06 7.06 -10.09
CA VAL A 94 -8.73 7.11 -8.65
C VAL A 94 -7.26 7.44 -8.41
N ASN A 95 -6.31 6.75 -9.11
CA ASN A 95 -4.90 6.88 -8.79
C ASN A 95 -4.29 8.14 -9.41
N LEU A 96 -4.66 8.52 -10.65
CA LEU A 96 -4.13 9.70 -11.33
C LEU A 96 -4.98 10.94 -11.07
N ASP A 97 -6.28 10.90 -11.49
CA ASP A 97 -7.11 12.08 -11.40
C ASP A 97 -7.41 12.45 -9.95
N GLY A 98 -7.58 11.44 -9.07
CA GLY A 98 -7.66 11.64 -7.63
C GLY A 98 -6.43 12.36 -7.05
N THR A 99 -5.23 12.01 -7.52
CA THR A 99 -3.99 12.71 -7.13
C THR A 99 -3.98 14.16 -7.64
N ARG A 100 -4.36 14.39 -8.90
CA ARG A 100 -4.45 15.75 -9.47
C ARG A 100 -5.47 16.62 -8.74
N ASN A 101 -6.63 16.07 -8.41
CA ASN A 101 -7.66 16.78 -7.66
C ASN A 101 -7.17 17.22 -6.28
N LEU A 102 -6.44 16.32 -5.59
CA LEU A 102 -5.83 16.63 -4.30
C LEU A 102 -4.76 17.73 -4.42
N ILE A 103 -3.90 17.67 -5.42
CA ILE A 103 -2.90 18.71 -5.73
C ILE A 103 -3.59 20.04 -5.92
N GLY A 104 -4.66 20.11 -6.73
CA GLY A 104 -5.44 21.33 -6.94
C GLY A 104 -6.05 21.87 -5.65
N ALA A 105 -6.59 21.01 -4.79
CA ALA A 105 -7.13 21.42 -3.49
C ALA A 105 -6.04 21.95 -2.54
N MET A 106 -4.84 21.35 -2.56
CA MET A 106 -3.68 21.82 -1.79
C MET A 106 -3.23 23.20 -2.26
N GLN A 107 -3.07 23.41 -3.57
CA GLN A 107 -2.69 24.69 -4.17
C GLN A 107 -3.72 25.78 -3.85
N ALA A 108 -5.01 25.49 -3.99
CA ALA A 108 -6.09 26.44 -3.65
C ALA A 108 -6.12 26.82 -2.16
N SER A 109 -5.65 25.92 -1.28
CA SER A 109 -5.62 26.15 0.18
C SER A 109 -4.25 26.65 0.69
N GLY A 110 -3.25 26.81 -0.18
CA GLY A 110 -1.88 27.22 0.19
C GLY A 110 -1.08 26.16 0.95
N VAL A 111 -1.54 24.89 0.97
CA VAL A 111 -0.82 23.79 1.61
C VAL A 111 0.25 23.27 0.65
N ARG A 112 1.52 23.34 1.04
CA ARG A 112 2.61 23.02 0.13
C ARG A 112 3.20 21.62 0.34
N ARG A 113 3.29 21.11 1.58
CA ARG A 113 3.98 19.86 1.91
C ARG A 113 3.14 18.63 1.55
N LEU A 114 3.63 17.79 0.63
CA LEU A 114 2.99 16.57 0.17
C LEU A 114 3.93 15.36 0.30
N VAL A 115 3.52 14.33 1.03
CA VAL A 115 4.15 13.01 1.00
C VAL A 115 3.24 12.05 0.25
N HIS A 116 3.69 11.54 -0.89
CA HIS A 116 2.92 10.66 -1.77
C HIS A 116 3.42 9.20 -1.68
N LEU A 117 2.49 8.27 -1.56
CA LEU A 117 2.80 6.85 -1.63
C LEU A 117 2.79 6.37 -3.07
N GLY A 118 3.97 6.25 -3.67
CA GLY A 118 4.22 5.64 -4.97
C GLY A 118 4.19 4.11 -4.92
N ALA A 119 4.91 3.49 -5.84
CA ALA A 119 5.20 2.06 -5.81
C ALA A 119 6.49 1.76 -6.59
N LEU A 120 7.29 0.83 -6.09
CA LEU A 120 8.55 0.44 -6.72
C LEU A 120 8.29 -0.26 -8.06
N GLY A 121 9.08 0.08 -9.08
CA GLY A 121 9.04 -0.57 -10.38
C GLY A 121 7.84 -0.21 -11.25
N VAL A 122 7.08 0.85 -10.94
CA VAL A 122 5.98 1.31 -11.79
C VAL A 122 6.51 1.99 -13.06
N VAL A 123 5.87 1.67 -14.19
CA VAL A 123 6.24 2.17 -15.52
C VAL A 123 4.99 2.59 -16.29
N ASP A 124 5.11 3.62 -17.13
CA ASP A 124 4.01 4.10 -17.99
C ASP A 124 3.94 3.25 -19.27
N ARG A 125 3.33 2.05 -19.16
CA ARG A 125 3.06 1.15 -20.29
C ARG A 125 1.59 0.85 -20.42
N GLU A 126 1.07 0.86 -21.64
CA GLU A 126 -0.37 0.70 -21.91
C GLU A 126 -0.96 -0.62 -21.40
N GLU A 127 -0.19 -1.70 -21.49
CA GLU A 127 -0.59 -3.04 -21.07
C GLU A 127 -0.55 -3.28 -19.54
N LEU A 128 0.00 -2.32 -18.75
CA LEU A 128 0.16 -2.39 -17.31
C LEU A 128 -0.67 -1.29 -16.63
N HIS A 129 -1.98 -1.42 -16.64
CA HIS A 129 -2.91 -0.37 -16.22
C HIS A 129 -2.64 0.21 -14.84
N TYR A 130 -2.35 -0.65 -13.83
CA TYR A 130 -1.99 -0.18 -12.49
C TYR A 130 -0.66 0.59 -12.51
N ALA A 131 0.41 0.00 -13.05
CA ALA A 131 1.72 0.64 -13.09
C ALA A 131 1.67 1.96 -13.84
N LYS A 132 0.97 2.01 -15.00
CA LYS A 132 0.71 3.23 -15.77
C LYS A 132 0.02 4.30 -14.92
N SER A 133 -1.06 3.95 -14.21
CA SER A 133 -1.81 4.92 -13.40
C SER A 133 -0.94 5.49 -12.27
N LYS A 134 -0.12 4.65 -11.61
CA LYS A 134 0.80 5.07 -10.55
C LYS A 134 1.95 5.92 -11.09
N ALA A 135 2.60 5.51 -12.19
CA ALA A 135 3.69 6.28 -12.79
C ALA A 135 3.23 7.68 -13.24
N ARG A 136 2.03 7.78 -13.81
CA ARG A 136 1.44 9.07 -14.18
C ARG A 136 1.07 9.93 -12.97
N ALA A 137 0.60 9.32 -11.87
CA ALA A 137 0.35 10.02 -10.62
C ALA A 137 1.63 10.56 -9.99
N GLU A 138 2.70 9.76 -9.96
CA GLU A 138 4.03 10.19 -9.50
C GLU A 138 4.55 11.38 -10.31
N ARG A 139 4.42 11.34 -11.64
CA ARG A 139 4.78 12.47 -12.52
C ARG A 139 3.97 13.72 -12.20
N ALA A 140 2.65 13.60 -12.01
CA ALA A 140 1.80 14.73 -11.66
C ALA A 140 2.20 15.35 -10.30
N VAL A 141 2.68 14.55 -9.34
CA VAL A 141 3.23 15.04 -8.07
C VAL A 141 4.54 15.80 -8.30
N MET A 142 5.47 15.26 -9.08
CA MET A 142 6.75 15.91 -9.40
C MET A 142 6.57 17.26 -10.12
N GLU A 143 5.57 17.35 -11.00
CA GLU A 143 5.25 18.55 -11.80
C GLU A 143 4.35 19.55 -11.05
N SER A 144 3.92 19.25 -9.82
CA SER A 144 2.91 20.04 -9.08
C SER A 144 3.40 21.38 -8.55
N GLY A 145 4.71 21.60 -8.43
CA GLY A 145 5.30 22.75 -7.76
C GLY A 145 5.09 22.77 -6.23
N LEU A 146 4.64 21.65 -5.65
CA LEU A 146 4.54 21.46 -4.20
C LEU A 146 5.89 20.97 -3.62
N ASP A 147 6.04 21.08 -2.31
CA ASP A 147 7.18 20.53 -1.58
C ASP A 147 6.94 19.03 -1.37
N TRP A 148 7.15 18.24 -2.43
CA TRP A 148 6.77 16.83 -2.47
C TRP A 148 7.86 15.88 -1.97
N THR A 149 7.46 14.71 -1.49
CA THR A 149 8.29 13.51 -1.32
C THR A 149 7.51 12.31 -1.83
N ILE A 150 8.13 11.42 -2.61
CA ILE A 150 7.51 10.19 -3.08
C ILE A 150 8.20 8.99 -2.45
N LEU A 151 7.46 8.15 -1.73
CA LEU A 151 7.96 6.89 -1.23
C LEU A 151 7.46 5.74 -2.11
N LYS A 152 8.38 4.97 -2.68
CA LYS A 152 8.12 3.86 -3.61
C LYS A 152 8.43 2.52 -2.93
N PRO A 153 7.54 1.98 -2.11
CA PRO A 153 7.79 0.70 -1.46
C PRO A 153 7.67 -0.49 -2.43
N SER A 154 8.43 -1.55 -2.15
CA SER A 154 8.18 -2.90 -2.65
C SER A 154 6.92 -3.49 -2.00
N LEU A 155 6.71 -4.80 -2.10
CA LEU A 155 5.58 -5.47 -1.45
C LEU A 155 5.54 -5.16 0.05
N LEU A 156 4.37 -4.79 0.54
CA LEU A 156 4.17 -4.50 1.95
C LEU A 156 3.56 -5.70 2.68
N PHE A 157 4.12 -6.04 3.84
CA PHE A 157 3.60 -7.07 4.73
C PHE A 157 3.26 -6.52 6.11
N GLY A 158 2.32 -7.17 6.77
CA GLY A 158 1.84 -6.83 8.11
C GLY A 158 0.34 -7.07 8.25
N PRO A 159 -0.21 -7.02 9.47
CA PRO A 159 -1.63 -7.28 9.73
C PRO A 159 -2.55 -6.42 8.85
N GLY A 160 -3.42 -7.09 8.07
CA GLY A 160 -4.36 -6.41 7.18
C GLY A 160 -3.87 -6.18 5.75
N ASP A 161 -2.65 -6.62 5.38
CA ASP A 161 -2.14 -6.51 4.01
C ASP A 161 -3.04 -7.18 2.95
N GLY A 162 -2.74 -6.90 1.68
CA GLY A 162 -3.44 -7.52 0.56
C GLY A 162 -2.76 -8.78 0.05
N PHE A 163 -1.49 -8.67 -0.33
CA PHE A 163 -0.77 -9.69 -1.08
C PHE A 163 -0.54 -10.97 -0.27
N PHE A 164 0.02 -10.86 0.94
CA PHE A 164 0.33 -12.04 1.76
C PHE A 164 -0.94 -12.75 2.25
N ASN A 165 -2.01 -11.99 2.50
CA ASN A 165 -3.31 -12.58 2.81
C ASN A 165 -3.91 -13.35 1.61
N ILE A 166 -3.73 -12.89 0.37
CA ILE A 166 -4.12 -13.64 -0.84
C ILE A 166 -3.36 -14.96 -0.93
N VAL A 167 -2.02 -14.93 -0.74
CA VAL A 167 -1.21 -16.15 -0.73
C VAL A 167 -1.64 -17.08 0.42
N ALA A 168 -1.93 -16.54 1.60
CA ALA A 168 -2.43 -17.30 2.74
C ALA A 168 -3.79 -17.97 2.46
N ASP A 169 -4.69 -17.29 1.74
CA ASP A 169 -5.97 -17.86 1.33
C ASP A 169 -5.78 -19.01 0.32
N LEU A 170 -4.84 -18.88 -0.63
CA LEU A 170 -4.45 -19.99 -1.50
C LEU A 170 -3.91 -21.19 -0.68
N VAL A 171 -3.07 -20.95 0.31
CA VAL A 171 -2.56 -21.99 1.23
C VAL A 171 -3.67 -22.66 2.04
N ARG A 172 -4.72 -21.91 2.43
CA ARG A 172 -5.90 -22.45 3.14
C ARG A 172 -6.74 -23.35 2.25
N LEU A 173 -6.96 -22.92 1.00
CA LEU A 173 -7.78 -23.62 0.02
C LEU A 173 -7.09 -24.86 -0.56
N SER A 174 -5.76 -24.90 -0.52
CA SER A 174 -4.97 -25.97 -1.13
C SER A 174 -4.53 -27.00 -0.09
N PRO A 175 -5.07 -28.22 -0.09
CA PRO A 175 -4.78 -29.23 0.95
C PRO A 175 -3.36 -29.79 0.92
N GLY A 176 -2.68 -29.79 -0.23
CA GLY A 176 -1.33 -30.37 -0.38
C GLY A 176 -0.37 -29.50 -1.17
N ILE A 177 -0.85 -28.80 -2.19
CA ILE A 177 -0.03 -28.15 -3.21
C ILE A 177 -0.46 -26.68 -3.33
N VAL A 178 0.51 -25.75 -3.37
CA VAL A 178 0.26 -24.33 -3.69
C VAL A 178 0.90 -23.98 -5.03
N PRO A 179 0.12 -23.59 -6.03
CA PRO A 179 0.65 -23.13 -7.29
C PRO A 179 1.27 -21.75 -7.16
N VAL A 180 2.42 -21.55 -7.83
CA VAL A 180 3.07 -20.24 -7.98
C VAL A 180 3.12 -19.85 -9.46
N PRO A 181 2.92 -18.55 -9.79
CA PRO A 181 2.91 -18.10 -11.17
C PRO A 181 4.26 -18.28 -11.85
N GLY A 182 4.24 -18.77 -13.09
CA GLY A 182 5.43 -19.00 -13.89
C GLY A 182 6.37 -20.01 -13.23
N ASP A 183 7.65 -19.70 -13.15
CA ASP A 183 8.67 -20.48 -12.44
C ASP A 183 8.85 -20.07 -10.98
N GLY A 184 8.14 -19.03 -10.54
CA GLY A 184 8.21 -18.49 -9.18
C GLY A 184 9.51 -17.75 -8.85
N LYS A 185 10.30 -17.36 -9.86
CA LYS A 185 11.60 -16.70 -9.68
C LYS A 185 11.55 -15.18 -9.63
N SER A 186 10.42 -14.55 -9.94
CA SER A 186 10.24 -13.08 -9.81
C SER A 186 10.66 -12.61 -8.42
N ARG A 187 11.41 -11.52 -8.35
CA ARG A 187 12.09 -11.05 -7.14
C ARG A 187 11.38 -9.86 -6.52
N PHE A 188 11.33 -9.85 -5.20
CA PHE A 188 10.68 -8.82 -4.38
C PHE A 188 11.53 -8.52 -3.15
N GLN A 189 11.35 -7.32 -2.59
CA GLN A 189 11.97 -6.88 -1.34
C GLN A 189 10.89 -6.49 -0.31
N PRO A 190 10.16 -7.45 0.29
CA PRO A 190 9.06 -7.14 1.19
C PRO A 190 9.47 -6.21 2.32
N LEU A 191 8.73 -5.11 2.49
CA LEU A 191 8.93 -4.10 3.53
C LEU A 191 7.79 -4.20 4.56
N HIS A 192 8.12 -4.14 5.84
CA HIS A 192 7.11 -4.14 6.90
C HIS A 192 6.34 -2.80 6.88
N VAL A 193 5.02 -2.88 6.99
CA VAL A 193 4.15 -1.68 6.91
C VAL A 193 4.42 -0.66 8.01
N GLY A 194 4.83 -1.09 9.20
CA GLY A 194 5.24 -0.19 10.27
C GLY A 194 6.53 0.58 9.95
N ASP A 195 7.47 -0.05 9.23
CA ASP A 195 8.70 0.63 8.80
C ASP A 195 8.39 1.65 7.70
N LEU A 196 7.44 1.35 6.79
CA LEU A 196 6.94 2.34 5.85
C LEU A 196 6.23 3.50 6.57
N ALA A 197 5.42 3.22 7.61
CA ALA A 197 4.76 4.26 8.40
C ALA A 197 5.79 5.19 9.06
N LEU A 198 6.88 4.65 9.59
CA LEU A 198 8.01 5.42 10.09
C LEU A 198 8.67 6.27 9.00
N CYS A 199 8.93 5.70 7.80
CA CYS A 199 9.47 6.47 6.66
C CYS A 199 8.54 7.63 6.27
N LEU A 200 7.21 7.40 6.22
CA LEU A 200 6.21 8.44 5.92
C LEU A 200 6.26 9.58 6.95
N ARG A 201 6.34 9.25 8.24
CA ARG A 201 6.48 10.24 9.31
C ARG A 201 7.80 11.01 9.20
N LEU A 202 8.92 10.31 9.08
CA LEU A 202 10.24 10.94 8.95
C LEU A 202 10.30 11.85 7.71
N SER A 203 9.64 11.49 6.61
CA SER A 203 9.54 12.36 5.43
C SER A 203 8.85 13.69 5.74
N LEU A 204 7.87 13.73 6.63
CA LEU A 204 7.22 14.98 7.05
C LEU A 204 8.13 15.86 7.91
N GLU A 205 9.01 15.24 8.70
CA GLU A 205 9.87 15.89 9.69
C GLU A 205 11.23 16.33 9.12
N ARG A 206 11.64 15.78 7.98
CA ARG A 206 12.98 15.97 7.37
C ARG A 206 12.90 16.81 6.11
N PRO A 207 13.35 18.08 6.14
CA PRO A 207 13.36 18.96 4.97
C PRO A 207 14.18 18.41 3.80
N GLU A 208 15.24 17.65 4.07
CA GLU A 208 16.11 17.04 3.07
C GLU A 208 15.41 16.01 2.18
N THR A 209 14.17 15.60 2.53
CA THR A 209 13.38 14.69 1.72
C THR A 209 12.51 15.40 0.67
N VAL A 210 12.46 16.74 0.70
CA VAL A 210 11.68 17.53 -0.25
C VAL A 210 12.28 17.43 -1.66
N GLU A 211 11.41 17.26 -2.65
CA GLU A 211 11.75 17.05 -4.07
C GLU A 211 12.58 15.78 -4.33
N HIS A 212 12.45 14.79 -3.44
CA HIS A 212 13.10 13.49 -3.60
C HIS A 212 12.08 12.35 -3.64
N ASP A 213 12.44 11.32 -4.39
CA ASP A 213 11.76 10.04 -4.38
C ASP A 213 12.68 8.93 -3.86
N PHE A 214 12.11 7.98 -3.12
CA PHE A 214 12.86 6.93 -2.43
C PHE A 214 12.28 5.56 -2.76
N GLU A 215 13.10 4.68 -3.33
CA GLU A 215 12.79 3.27 -3.51
C GLU A 215 13.06 2.50 -2.23
N LEU A 216 12.01 1.90 -1.64
CA LEU A 216 12.06 1.33 -0.31
C LEU A 216 11.81 -0.17 -0.35
N GLY A 217 12.84 -0.96 -0.09
CA GLY A 217 12.76 -2.40 0.06
C GLY A 217 13.06 -2.84 1.49
N GLY A 218 12.61 -4.05 1.84
CA GLY A 218 13.10 -4.74 3.04
C GLY A 218 14.57 -5.16 2.90
N PRO A 219 15.18 -5.68 3.97
CA PRO A 219 16.64 -5.93 4.03
C PRO A 219 17.09 -7.15 3.20
N ARG A 220 16.15 -7.88 2.58
CA ARG A 220 16.45 -9.09 1.79
C ARG A 220 15.55 -9.18 0.58
N THR A 221 16.15 -9.60 -0.55
CA THR A 221 15.42 -9.99 -1.76
C THR A 221 14.92 -11.42 -1.65
N TRP A 222 13.67 -11.64 -2.05
CA TRP A 222 12.96 -12.90 -2.03
C TRP A 222 12.39 -13.22 -3.40
N THR A 223 12.43 -14.49 -3.79
CA THR A 223 11.62 -14.97 -4.91
C THR A 223 10.16 -15.18 -4.48
N TYR A 224 9.22 -15.13 -5.43
CA TYR A 224 7.81 -15.44 -5.16
C TYR A 224 7.65 -16.81 -4.48
N ARG A 225 8.46 -17.80 -4.91
CA ARG A 225 8.49 -19.16 -4.31
C ARG A 225 8.93 -19.14 -2.85
N GLU A 226 9.99 -18.40 -2.53
CA GLU A 226 10.46 -18.24 -1.14
C GLU A 226 9.44 -17.51 -0.28
N ILE A 227 8.80 -16.45 -0.79
CA ILE A 227 7.70 -15.76 -0.10
C ILE A 227 6.57 -16.76 0.21
N THR A 228 6.15 -17.56 -0.77
CA THR A 228 5.10 -18.56 -0.56
C THR A 228 5.50 -19.60 0.50
N ALA A 229 6.77 -20.03 0.52
CA ALA A 229 7.28 -20.92 1.54
C ALA A 229 7.26 -20.30 2.94
N GLU A 230 7.62 -19.00 3.04
CA GLU A 230 7.59 -18.26 4.30
C GLU A 230 6.14 -18.06 4.80
N VAL A 231 5.19 -17.79 3.91
CA VAL A 231 3.76 -17.75 4.25
C VAL A 231 3.30 -19.11 4.80
N CYS A 232 3.66 -20.22 4.15
CA CYS A 232 3.34 -21.56 4.66
C CYS A 232 3.93 -21.78 6.05
N ARG A 233 5.18 -21.38 6.27
CA ARG A 233 5.86 -21.47 7.58
C ARG A 233 5.17 -20.63 8.65
N GLY A 234 4.90 -19.36 8.36
CA GLY A 234 4.19 -18.45 9.25
C GLY A 234 2.80 -18.96 9.66
N MET A 235 2.10 -19.63 8.73
CA MET A 235 0.81 -20.27 8.99
C MET A 235 0.92 -21.62 9.72
N GLY A 236 2.12 -22.17 9.92
CA GLY A 236 2.33 -23.52 10.49
C GLY A 236 1.84 -24.63 9.56
N ARG A 237 1.91 -24.42 8.23
CA ARG A 237 1.44 -25.40 7.25
C ARG A 237 2.59 -25.86 6.34
N ARG A 238 2.61 -27.15 6.01
CA ARG A 238 3.54 -27.71 5.02
C ARG A 238 2.80 -27.93 3.71
N ARG A 239 3.32 -27.36 2.61
CA ARG A 239 2.75 -27.45 1.26
C ARG A 239 3.86 -27.67 0.24
N ALA A 240 3.60 -28.47 -0.78
CA ALA A 240 4.44 -28.53 -1.97
C ALA A 240 4.16 -27.28 -2.83
N ILE A 241 5.21 -26.54 -3.19
CA ILE A 241 5.10 -25.33 -4.02
C ILE A 241 5.48 -25.71 -5.44
N ILE A 242 4.50 -25.61 -6.36
CA ILE A 242 4.66 -26.07 -7.74
C ILE A 242 4.57 -24.89 -8.70
N PRO A 243 5.53 -24.74 -9.64
CA PRO A 243 5.42 -23.81 -10.75
C PRO A 243 4.17 -24.11 -11.59
N MET A 244 3.42 -23.06 -11.95
CA MET A 244 2.25 -23.19 -12.82
C MET A 244 2.32 -22.16 -13.94
N PRO A 245 2.27 -22.59 -15.21
CA PRO A 245 2.28 -21.67 -16.35
C PRO A 245 1.17 -20.63 -16.24
N VAL A 246 1.50 -19.36 -16.48
CA VAL A 246 0.54 -18.24 -16.40
C VAL A 246 -0.72 -18.46 -17.23
N PRO A 247 -0.68 -19.01 -18.47
CA PRO A 247 -1.88 -19.32 -19.24
C PRO A 247 -2.84 -20.28 -18.51
N LEU A 248 -2.31 -21.26 -17.80
CA LEU A 248 -3.12 -22.22 -17.03
C LEU A 248 -3.80 -21.55 -15.83
N ILE A 249 -3.07 -20.64 -15.13
CA ILE A 249 -3.66 -19.85 -14.04
C ILE A 249 -4.79 -18.98 -14.56
N LYS A 250 -4.61 -18.33 -15.72
CA LYS A 250 -5.66 -17.52 -16.38
C LYS A 250 -6.89 -18.35 -16.74
N LEU A 251 -6.69 -19.57 -17.24
CA LEU A 251 -7.80 -20.48 -17.56
C LEU A 251 -8.59 -20.85 -16.30
N VAL A 252 -7.90 -21.21 -15.21
CA VAL A 252 -8.53 -21.57 -13.92
C VAL A 252 -9.21 -20.34 -13.31
N ALA A 253 -8.58 -19.16 -13.36
CA ALA A 253 -9.19 -17.91 -12.89
C ALA A 253 -10.46 -17.56 -13.69
N GLY A 254 -10.40 -17.61 -15.01
CA GLY A 254 -11.56 -17.35 -15.89
C GLY A 254 -12.70 -18.35 -15.67
N ALA A 255 -12.39 -19.63 -15.47
CA ALA A 255 -13.40 -20.63 -15.12
C ALA A 255 -14.05 -20.36 -13.75
N ALA A 256 -13.25 -19.95 -12.75
CA ALA A 256 -13.77 -19.59 -11.43
C ALA A 256 -14.63 -18.31 -11.50
N GLU A 257 -14.24 -17.32 -12.27
CA GLU A 257 -15.04 -16.10 -12.52
C GLU A 257 -16.36 -16.41 -13.21
N ALA A 258 -16.37 -17.31 -14.21
CA ALA A 258 -17.58 -17.72 -14.94
C ALA A 258 -18.64 -18.37 -14.03
N VAL A 259 -18.20 -19.03 -12.94
CA VAL A 259 -19.08 -19.63 -11.93
C VAL A 259 -19.22 -18.78 -10.66
N HIS A 260 -18.84 -17.50 -10.73
CA HIS A 260 -18.89 -16.51 -9.63
C HIS A 260 -18.11 -16.93 -8.36
N LEU A 261 -17.10 -17.80 -8.50
CA LEU A 261 -16.19 -18.10 -7.43
C LEU A 261 -15.11 -17.01 -7.34
N PRO A 262 -14.88 -16.38 -6.17
CA PRO A 262 -13.89 -15.35 -6.02
C PRO A 262 -12.49 -15.94 -6.20
N PHE A 263 -11.86 -15.69 -7.35
CA PHE A 263 -10.46 -16.02 -7.56
C PHE A 263 -9.57 -14.86 -7.03
N PRO A 264 -8.58 -15.16 -6.19
CA PRO A 264 -7.88 -14.12 -5.43
C PRO A 264 -6.93 -13.25 -6.26
N VAL A 265 -6.65 -13.58 -7.53
CA VAL A 265 -5.65 -12.88 -8.36
C VAL A 265 -6.25 -12.43 -9.68
N ALA A 266 -6.23 -11.12 -9.96
CA ALA A 266 -6.63 -10.58 -11.26
C ALA A 266 -5.52 -10.79 -12.32
N THR A 267 -5.92 -10.94 -13.58
CA THR A 267 -5.01 -11.18 -14.71
C THR A 267 -3.92 -10.11 -14.85
N ASP A 268 -4.25 -8.85 -14.56
CA ASP A 268 -3.31 -7.72 -14.62
C ASP A 268 -2.25 -7.79 -13.51
N GLN A 269 -2.62 -8.27 -12.32
CA GLN A 269 -1.69 -8.53 -11.21
C GLN A 269 -0.68 -9.62 -11.56
N LEU A 270 -1.08 -10.66 -12.32
CA LEU A 270 -0.17 -11.72 -12.77
C LEU A 270 0.93 -11.19 -13.70
N ARG A 271 0.64 -10.19 -14.54
CA ARG A 271 1.64 -9.54 -15.39
C ARG A 271 2.64 -8.75 -14.57
N GLN A 272 2.18 -8.04 -13.54
CA GLN A 272 3.04 -7.28 -12.63
C GLN A 272 3.91 -8.20 -11.77
N LEU A 273 3.38 -9.33 -11.31
CA LEU A 273 4.13 -10.33 -10.54
C LEU A 273 5.24 -11.03 -11.36
N ALA A 274 5.23 -10.89 -12.68
CA ALA A 274 6.31 -11.38 -13.55
C ALA A 274 7.50 -10.40 -13.62
N LEU A 275 7.36 -9.16 -13.14
CA LEU A 275 8.41 -8.17 -13.10
C LEU A 275 9.09 -8.17 -11.74
N ASP A 276 10.41 -7.99 -11.74
CA ASP A 276 11.15 -7.79 -10.50
C ASP A 276 10.73 -6.48 -9.83
N ASN A 277 10.55 -6.54 -8.52
CA ASN A 277 10.17 -5.41 -7.68
C ASN A 277 11.22 -5.26 -6.56
N VAL A 278 12.43 -4.92 -6.99
CA VAL A 278 13.65 -4.84 -6.17
C VAL A 278 14.28 -3.48 -6.39
N GLY A 279 14.48 -2.75 -5.32
CA GLY A 279 15.19 -1.47 -5.28
C GLY A 279 16.60 -1.61 -4.70
N PRO A 280 17.23 -0.49 -4.32
CA PRO A 280 18.51 -0.50 -3.64
C PRO A 280 18.48 -1.37 -2.37
N PRO A 281 19.51 -2.19 -2.11
CA PRO A 281 19.50 -3.13 -0.99
C PRO A 281 19.46 -2.46 0.39
N ASP A 282 19.90 -1.22 0.48
CA ASP A 282 19.98 -0.38 1.68
C ASP A 282 19.09 0.88 1.60
N GLY A 283 18.14 0.94 0.67
CA GLY A 283 17.36 2.14 0.38
C GLY A 283 16.71 2.78 1.61
N VAL A 284 16.15 1.99 2.52
CA VAL A 284 15.59 2.50 3.79
C VAL A 284 16.69 3.04 4.70
N HIS A 285 17.80 2.32 4.84
CA HIS A 285 18.90 2.74 5.72
C HIS A 285 19.56 4.03 5.21
N SER A 286 19.85 4.09 3.92
CA SER A 286 20.48 5.26 3.31
C SER A 286 19.62 6.51 3.38
N ALA A 287 18.28 6.35 3.17
CA ALA A 287 17.35 7.49 3.18
C ALA A 287 16.91 7.90 4.59
N PHE A 288 16.72 6.94 5.50
CA PHE A 288 16.07 7.18 6.79
C PHE A 288 16.89 6.78 8.02
N GLY A 289 18.08 6.19 7.85
CA GLY A 289 19.03 5.94 8.93
C GLY A 289 18.70 4.76 9.83
N PHE A 290 17.80 3.86 9.44
CA PHE A 290 17.46 2.66 10.20
C PHE A 290 17.39 1.41 9.32
N ILE A 291 17.57 0.23 9.93
CA ILE A 291 17.48 -1.06 9.25
C ILE A 291 16.03 -1.57 9.38
N PRO A 292 15.33 -1.81 8.24
CA PRO A 292 13.96 -2.29 8.28
C PRO A 292 13.88 -3.73 8.82
N ARG A 293 12.71 -4.09 9.35
CA ARG A 293 12.43 -5.41 9.91
C ARG A 293 12.54 -6.49 8.85
N ARG A 294 13.04 -7.65 9.26
CA ARG A 294 13.05 -8.83 8.41
C ARG A 294 11.65 -9.44 8.33
N MET A 295 11.35 -10.07 7.20
CA MET A 295 10.07 -10.76 7.03
C MET A 295 10.04 -12.11 7.75
N GLU A 296 11.22 -12.73 7.91
CA GLU A 296 11.35 -14.04 8.56
C GLU A 296 10.78 -14.02 9.98
N GLY A 297 9.84 -14.90 10.21
CA GLY A 297 9.22 -15.02 11.53
C GLY A 297 8.12 -14.01 11.83
N GLU A 298 7.80 -13.06 10.94
CA GLU A 298 6.80 -12.02 11.16
C GLU A 298 5.41 -12.35 10.58
N LEU A 299 5.27 -13.46 9.86
CA LEU A 299 4.03 -13.79 9.16
C LEU A 299 3.00 -14.61 9.97
N GLN A 300 3.14 -14.71 11.31
CA GLN A 300 2.19 -15.48 12.14
C GLN A 300 0.79 -14.87 12.18
N TYR A 301 0.63 -13.56 11.89
CA TYR A 301 -0.68 -12.92 11.77
C TYR A 301 -1.55 -13.58 10.70
N LEU A 302 -0.93 -14.23 9.70
CA LEU A 302 -1.62 -14.97 8.65
C LEU A 302 -2.31 -16.25 9.14
N ARG A 303 -2.07 -16.72 10.36
CA ARG A 303 -2.83 -17.83 10.97
C ARG A 303 -4.31 -17.46 11.14
N ARG A 304 -4.59 -16.17 11.38
CA ARG A 304 -5.95 -15.61 11.42
C ARG A 304 -6.37 -15.15 10.01
N ARG A 305 -7.67 -15.18 9.72
CA ARG A 305 -8.18 -14.57 8.48
C ARG A 305 -8.02 -13.05 8.57
N LYS A 306 -7.91 -12.38 7.44
CA LYS A 306 -7.69 -10.92 7.36
C LYS A 306 -8.69 -10.12 8.21
N ALA A 307 -9.96 -10.51 8.20
CA ALA A 307 -11.01 -9.86 9.01
C ALA A 307 -10.79 -9.99 10.54
N GLN A 308 -9.94 -10.92 10.99
CA GLN A 308 -9.64 -11.20 12.41
C GLN A 308 -8.26 -10.64 12.81
N GLN A 309 -7.53 -10.01 11.89
CA GLN A 309 -6.24 -9.39 12.18
C GLN A 309 -6.50 -8.01 12.79
N GLY A 310 -6.28 -7.90 14.09
CA GLY A 310 -6.43 -6.65 14.82
C GLY A 310 -5.35 -5.62 14.46
N PRO A 311 -5.44 -4.39 14.99
CA PRO A 311 -4.37 -3.40 14.88
C PRO A 311 -3.10 -3.93 15.54
N MET A 312 -1.94 -3.49 15.02
CA MET A 312 -0.66 -3.79 15.67
C MET A 312 -0.57 -3.07 17.01
N PRO A 313 0.00 -3.70 18.06
CA PRO A 313 0.40 -2.96 19.25
C PRO A 313 1.40 -1.87 18.84
N VAL A 314 1.19 -0.67 19.34
CA VAL A 314 2.16 0.43 19.24
C VAL A 314 3.36 0.00 20.09
N ALA A 315 4.53 -0.13 19.48
CA ALA A 315 5.77 -0.47 20.21
C ALA A 315 6.27 0.71 21.01
#